data_886537c3c9581198d966c812ea478794
#
_entry.id   886537c3c9581198d966c812ea478794
#
_cell.length_a   1.000
_cell.length_b   1.000
_cell.length_c   1.000
_cell.angle_alpha   90.00
_cell.angle_beta   90.00
_cell.angle_gamma   90.00
#
_symmetry.space_group_name_H-M   'P 1'
#
loop_
_entity.id
_entity.type
_entity.pdbx_description
1 polymer ?
#
loop_
_entity_poly.entity_id
_entity_poly.type
_entity_poly.pdbx_seq_one_letter_code
_entity_poly.pdbx_strand_id
1 'polypeptide(L)'
;MGKNRKIGMWMYTNGGGDKISKKIISKLRERDIETVDNINLRHAIAKNGHILYDKMKLDKLDLFFSYNAGEQTQYQVYLYQALNRSIPMINSYDAFHLTEDKFQTSYLLRQNGVLTPEYKLCHRDDDHQLRKIIKKWDKMVYKPTDGWGGVGLTKIENEATLDVLLPFLNQMDLRFFYVEKFIEYDRTDFRVDIVDGQFVGCYGRKAGGTDWRTNVTSGGSVFMREPNDELIDIAIKAAKICGTDIAGVDIIYDQEKEEYVVLEVNGIPAFATPEQEKMGLDFNDKKIDLIVDMIDRKTKKK
;
A
#
# COMPACT_ATOMS: atom_id res chain seq x y z
N MET A 1 2.05 36.03 17.33
CA MET A 1 3.01 35.09 16.76
C MET A 1 2.35 33.72 16.71
N GLY A 2 2.11 33.17 15.53
CA GLY A 2 1.55 31.84 15.41
C GLY A 2 2.48 30.80 16.03
N LYS A 3 1.92 29.79 16.71
CA LYS A 3 2.70 28.68 17.28
C LYS A 3 3.46 27.99 16.14
N ASN A 4 4.78 27.88 16.24
CA ASN A 4 5.60 27.18 15.27
C ASN A 4 5.08 25.74 15.14
N ARG A 5 4.66 25.34 13.95
CA ARG A 5 4.16 23.97 13.66
C ARG A 5 5.34 23.00 13.63
N LYS A 6 5.18 21.85 14.28
CA LYS A 6 6.25 20.86 14.37
C LYS A 6 5.73 19.45 14.06
N ILE A 7 6.34 18.80 13.10
CA ILE A 7 5.97 17.44 12.69
C ILE A 7 7.09 16.45 12.93
N GLY A 8 6.72 15.19 13.14
CA GLY A 8 7.67 14.07 13.10
C GLY A 8 7.66 13.41 11.74
N MET A 9 8.79 12.91 11.29
CA MET A 9 8.92 12.23 10.02
C MET A 9 9.74 10.95 10.14
N TRP A 10 9.20 9.86 9.62
CA TRP A 10 9.89 8.60 9.42
C TRP A 10 9.74 8.17 7.97
N MET A 11 10.83 8.19 7.21
CA MET A 11 10.84 7.86 5.80
C MET A 11 11.96 6.85 5.51
N TYR A 12 11.74 5.96 4.53
CA TYR A 12 12.80 5.08 4.04
C TYR A 12 13.93 5.90 3.40
N THR A 13 15.15 5.34 3.41
CA THR A 13 16.37 6.05 2.94
C THR A 13 16.98 5.43 1.68
N ASN A 14 16.68 4.15 1.40
CA ASN A 14 17.16 3.46 0.21
C ASN A 14 16.48 3.95 -1.08
N GLY A 15 16.97 3.53 -2.24
CA GLY A 15 16.35 3.83 -3.55
C GLY A 15 16.14 5.33 -3.84
N GLY A 16 16.95 6.21 -3.24
CA GLY A 16 16.79 7.67 -3.39
C GLY A 16 15.90 8.32 -2.35
N GLY A 17 15.31 7.55 -1.41
CA GLY A 17 14.42 8.06 -0.36
C GLY A 17 15.04 9.13 0.52
N ASP A 18 16.36 9.08 0.77
CA ASP A 18 17.09 10.11 1.49
C ASP A 18 17.05 11.49 0.79
N LYS A 19 17.14 11.53 -0.54
CA LYS A 19 17.02 12.76 -1.34
C LYS A 19 15.59 13.29 -1.32
N ILE A 20 14.62 12.42 -1.48
CA ILE A 20 13.20 12.78 -1.41
C ILE A 20 12.87 13.36 -0.02
N SER A 21 13.32 12.71 1.05
CA SER A 21 13.15 13.18 2.43
C SER A 21 13.69 14.61 2.62
N LYS A 22 14.92 14.86 2.18
CA LYS A 22 15.54 16.20 2.24
C LYS A 22 14.73 17.24 1.47
N LYS A 23 14.18 16.88 0.31
CA LYS A 23 13.37 17.76 -0.53
C LYS A 23 12.05 18.13 0.15
N ILE A 24 11.36 17.14 0.74
CA ILE A 24 10.15 17.36 1.55
C ILE A 24 10.45 18.29 2.74
N ILE A 25 11.51 18.03 3.51
CA ILE A 25 11.92 18.85 4.66
C ILE A 25 12.20 20.28 4.24
N SER A 26 12.91 20.50 3.13
CA SER A 26 13.18 21.86 2.62
C SER A 26 11.90 22.62 2.31
N LYS A 27 10.97 21.98 1.57
CA LYS A 27 9.68 22.61 1.21
C LYS A 27 8.77 22.83 2.42
N LEU A 28 8.81 22.00 3.44
CA LEU A 28 8.08 22.20 4.70
C LEU A 28 8.65 23.40 5.49
N ARG A 29 9.98 23.55 5.50
CA ARG A 29 10.64 24.71 6.14
C ARG A 29 10.25 26.03 5.48
N GLU A 30 10.09 26.07 4.16
CA GLU A 30 9.60 27.25 3.41
C GLU A 30 8.17 27.65 3.80
N ARG A 31 7.43 26.74 4.47
CA ARG A 31 6.07 26.97 4.99
C ARG A 31 6.00 27.13 6.52
N ASP A 32 7.12 27.44 7.15
CA ASP A 32 7.23 27.59 8.62
C ASP A 32 6.79 26.33 9.39
N ILE A 33 7.13 25.12 8.85
CA ILE A 33 6.91 23.82 9.49
C ILE A 33 8.25 23.23 9.88
N GLU A 34 8.51 23.13 11.18
CA GLU A 34 9.68 22.45 11.73
C GLU A 34 9.51 20.93 11.60
N THR A 35 10.53 20.24 11.12
CA THR A 35 10.52 18.79 10.97
C THR A 35 11.55 18.13 11.88
N VAL A 36 11.13 17.13 12.64
CA VAL A 36 12.01 16.17 13.32
C VAL A 36 12.05 14.93 12.45
N ASP A 37 13.14 14.73 11.75
CA ASP A 37 13.34 13.62 10.83
C ASP A 37 13.96 12.38 11.50
N ASN A 38 14.04 11.29 10.74
CA ASN A 38 14.64 10.01 11.14
C ASN A 38 14.05 9.39 12.41
N ILE A 39 12.78 9.68 12.74
CA ILE A 39 12.11 9.08 13.88
C ILE A 39 11.74 7.62 13.54
N ASN A 40 12.57 6.68 13.99
CA ASN A 40 12.27 5.25 13.85
C ASN A 40 11.47 4.76 15.05
N LEU A 41 10.19 4.42 14.85
CA LEU A 41 9.30 3.95 15.91
C LEU A 41 9.78 2.66 16.60
N ARG A 42 10.71 1.90 16.01
CA ARG A 42 11.36 0.74 16.67
C ARG A 42 12.15 1.13 17.91
N HIS A 43 12.59 2.39 17.97
CA HIS A 43 13.36 2.93 19.11
C HIS A 43 12.53 3.85 20.01
N ALA A 44 11.26 4.07 19.69
CA ALA A 44 10.35 4.80 20.56
C ALA A 44 9.82 3.89 21.68
N ILE A 45 9.42 4.46 22.79
CA ILE A 45 8.83 3.76 23.94
C ILE A 45 7.51 4.40 24.35
N ALA A 46 6.53 3.57 24.74
CA ALA A 46 5.30 4.05 25.39
C ALA A 46 5.50 4.07 26.91
N LYS A 47 5.25 5.21 27.55
CA LYS A 47 5.37 5.39 28.99
C LYS A 47 4.36 6.41 29.51
N ASN A 48 3.55 5.99 30.48
CA ASN A 48 2.63 6.87 31.23
C ASN A 48 1.74 7.73 30.31
N GLY A 49 1.14 7.13 29.28
CA GLY A 49 0.26 7.81 28.32
C GLY A 49 0.96 8.66 27.25
N HIS A 50 2.28 8.56 27.16
CA HIS A 50 3.09 9.25 26.15
C HIS A 50 3.88 8.26 25.29
N ILE A 51 4.16 8.65 24.06
CA ILE A 51 5.12 7.97 23.19
C ILE A 51 6.37 8.85 23.10
N LEU A 52 7.47 8.28 23.55
CA LEU A 52 8.75 8.97 23.69
C LEU A 52 9.73 8.43 22.64
N TYR A 53 10.38 9.34 21.92
CA TYR A 53 11.56 9.07 21.12
C TYR A 53 12.72 9.90 21.71
N ASP A 54 13.71 9.21 22.25
CA ASP A 54 14.69 9.80 23.16
C ASP A 54 13.98 10.51 24.33
N LYS A 55 14.10 11.82 24.44
CA LYS A 55 13.43 12.64 25.46
C LYS A 55 12.20 13.38 24.95
N MET A 56 11.91 13.28 23.64
CA MET A 56 10.83 13.99 23.00
C MET A 56 9.52 13.21 23.10
N LYS A 57 8.43 13.90 23.40
CA LYS A 57 7.07 13.36 23.36
C LYS A 57 6.51 13.49 21.95
N LEU A 58 6.36 12.38 21.23
CA LEU A 58 5.82 12.36 19.87
C LEU A 58 4.34 12.78 19.84
N ASP A 59 3.59 12.48 20.87
CA ASP A 59 2.17 12.86 21.03
C ASP A 59 1.94 14.36 21.25
N LYS A 60 3.01 15.18 21.24
CA LYS A 60 2.95 16.65 21.29
C LYS A 60 3.31 17.31 19.97
N LEU A 61 3.61 16.55 18.95
CA LEU A 61 3.79 17.05 17.60
C LEU A 61 2.43 17.41 16.99
N ASP A 62 2.43 18.26 15.97
CA ASP A 62 1.20 18.67 15.29
C ASP A 62 0.76 17.60 14.24
N LEU A 63 1.69 16.75 13.79
CA LEU A 63 1.43 15.63 12.86
C LEU A 63 2.63 14.66 12.87
N PHE A 64 2.40 13.39 12.56
CA PHE A 64 3.44 12.41 12.26
C PHE A 64 3.28 11.87 10.84
N PHE A 65 4.30 12.07 10.01
CA PHE A 65 4.39 11.56 8.65
C PHE A 65 5.20 10.27 8.63
N SER A 66 4.53 9.13 8.45
CA SER A 66 5.17 7.81 8.35
C SER A 66 5.17 7.33 6.90
N TYR A 67 6.34 7.30 6.31
CA TYR A 67 6.55 6.84 4.92
C TYR A 67 7.64 5.78 4.85
N ASN A 68 7.54 4.77 5.71
CA ASN A 68 8.48 3.67 5.77
C ASN A 68 7.81 2.36 5.37
N ALA A 69 8.12 1.88 4.17
CA ALA A 69 7.59 0.65 3.58
C ALA A 69 8.35 -0.63 4.02
N GLY A 70 9.19 -0.55 5.06
CA GLY A 70 9.88 -1.73 5.60
C GLY A 70 8.94 -2.61 6.40
N GLU A 71 9.41 -3.82 6.74
CA GLU A 71 8.70 -4.76 7.60
C GLU A 71 8.17 -4.08 8.86
N GLN A 72 6.87 -4.22 9.11
CA GLN A 72 6.18 -3.67 10.26
C GLN A 72 6.11 -4.72 11.37
N THR A 73 6.83 -4.50 12.47
CA THR A 73 6.70 -5.35 13.65
C THR A 73 5.45 -5.00 14.43
N GLN A 74 4.88 -5.97 15.16
CA GLN A 74 3.72 -5.75 16.04
C GLN A 74 3.97 -4.60 17.03
N TYR A 75 5.20 -4.43 17.49
CA TYR A 75 5.60 -3.32 18.35
C TYR A 75 5.38 -1.95 17.71
N GLN A 76 5.81 -1.78 16.47
CA GLN A 76 5.62 -0.53 15.71
C GLN A 76 4.14 -0.25 15.47
N VAL A 77 3.38 -1.28 15.11
CA VAL A 77 1.93 -1.17 14.86
C VAL A 77 1.20 -0.68 16.11
N TYR A 78 1.54 -1.20 17.29
CA TYR A 78 0.98 -0.70 18.55
C TYR A 78 1.31 0.76 18.83
N LEU A 79 2.56 1.17 18.61
CA LEU A 79 2.94 2.57 18.80
C LEU A 79 2.27 3.48 17.76
N TYR A 80 2.15 3.02 16.51
CA TYR A 80 1.48 3.75 15.45
C TYR A 80 0.00 4.00 15.81
N GLN A 81 -0.70 2.96 16.22
CA GLN A 81 -2.09 3.05 16.66
C GLN A 81 -2.27 4.00 17.85
N ALA A 82 -1.41 3.87 18.86
CA ALA A 82 -1.48 4.72 20.06
C ALA A 82 -1.18 6.18 19.73
N LEU A 83 -0.20 6.45 18.86
CA LEU A 83 0.15 7.80 18.43
C LEU A 83 -0.98 8.45 17.62
N ASN A 84 -1.63 7.69 16.74
CA ASN A 84 -2.73 8.20 15.91
C ASN A 84 -3.97 8.60 16.73
N ARG A 85 -4.13 8.08 17.96
CA ARG A 85 -5.18 8.54 18.89
C ARG A 85 -4.91 9.93 19.45
N SER A 86 -3.65 10.38 19.42
CA SER A 86 -3.22 11.64 20.02
C SER A 86 -2.99 12.75 19.01
N ILE A 87 -2.49 12.41 17.82
CA ILE A 87 -2.15 13.36 16.76
C ILE A 87 -2.52 12.83 15.38
N PRO A 88 -2.75 13.69 14.39
CA PRO A 88 -2.92 13.28 13.00
C PRO A 88 -1.70 12.52 12.48
N MET A 89 -1.94 11.49 11.69
CA MET A 89 -0.90 10.72 10.99
C MET A 89 -1.22 10.62 9.49
N ILE A 90 -0.22 10.47 8.67
CA ILE A 90 -0.30 10.21 7.23
C ILE A 90 0.46 8.92 6.91
N ASN A 91 -0.21 7.84 6.44
CA ASN A 91 -1.67 7.68 6.47
C ASN A 91 -2.18 7.55 7.92
N SER A 92 -3.50 7.67 8.15
CA SER A 92 -4.07 7.31 9.46
C SER A 92 -3.82 5.82 9.77
N TYR A 93 -3.88 5.45 11.07
CA TYR A 93 -3.72 4.05 11.45
C TYR A 93 -4.79 3.16 10.80
N ASP A 94 -6.03 3.60 10.73
CA ASP A 94 -7.13 2.81 10.18
C ASP A 94 -6.93 2.56 8.68
N ALA A 95 -6.53 3.59 7.93
CA ALA A 95 -6.21 3.44 6.50
C ALA A 95 -4.98 2.55 6.27
N PHE A 96 -3.92 2.73 7.07
CA PHE A 96 -2.74 1.90 7.04
C PHE A 96 -3.08 0.43 7.32
N HIS A 97 -3.79 0.15 8.41
CA HIS A 97 -4.13 -1.21 8.82
C HIS A 97 -5.06 -1.91 7.81
N LEU A 98 -6.02 -1.16 7.23
CA LEU A 98 -6.89 -1.67 6.18
C LEU A 98 -6.10 -2.07 4.93
N THR A 99 -5.17 -1.22 4.47
CA THR A 99 -4.43 -1.47 3.23
C THR A 99 -3.34 -2.55 3.37
N GLU A 100 -2.97 -2.92 4.60
CA GLU A 100 -2.10 -4.08 4.86
C GLU A 100 -2.85 -5.41 4.81
N ASP A 101 -4.21 -5.42 4.83
CA ASP A 101 -5.04 -6.62 4.75
C ASP A 101 -5.77 -6.71 3.40
N LYS A 102 -5.31 -7.61 2.53
CA LYS A 102 -5.85 -7.81 1.17
C LYS A 102 -7.32 -8.21 1.16
N PHE A 103 -7.74 -9.05 2.12
CA PHE A 103 -9.14 -9.47 2.21
C PHE A 103 -10.04 -8.30 2.61
N GLN A 104 -9.68 -7.57 3.67
CA GLN A 104 -10.48 -6.45 4.15
C GLN A 104 -10.58 -5.34 3.09
N THR A 105 -9.48 -5.06 2.41
CA THR A 105 -9.45 -4.10 1.30
C THR A 105 -10.37 -4.53 0.16
N SER A 106 -10.27 -5.76 -0.32
CA SER A 106 -11.11 -6.29 -1.41
C SER A 106 -12.60 -6.32 -1.00
N TYR A 107 -12.88 -6.70 0.24
CA TYR A 107 -14.25 -6.70 0.77
C TYR A 107 -14.87 -5.30 0.76
N LEU A 108 -14.15 -4.30 1.29
CA LEU A 108 -14.61 -2.92 1.36
C LEU A 108 -14.79 -2.29 -0.04
N LEU A 109 -13.85 -2.51 -0.94
CA LEU A 109 -13.92 -2.04 -2.32
C LEU A 109 -15.16 -2.59 -3.03
N ARG A 110 -15.39 -3.90 -2.95
CA ARG A 110 -16.56 -4.55 -3.54
C ARG A 110 -17.89 -4.02 -2.98
N GLN A 111 -17.98 -3.81 -1.67
CA GLN A 111 -19.17 -3.22 -1.04
C GLN A 111 -19.50 -1.82 -1.57
N ASN A 112 -18.48 -1.09 -2.03
CA ASN A 112 -18.59 0.27 -2.54
C ASN A 112 -18.54 0.36 -4.08
N GLY A 113 -18.77 -0.77 -4.78
CA GLY A 113 -18.88 -0.81 -6.22
C GLY A 113 -17.57 -0.51 -6.96
N VAL A 114 -16.43 -0.94 -6.40
CA VAL A 114 -15.15 -1.03 -7.10
C VAL A 114 -14.86 -2.51 -7.37
N LEU A 115 -14.57 -2.83 -8.61
CA LEU A 115 -14.29 -4.20 -9.03
C LEU A 115 -12.93 -4.66 -8.50
N THR A 116 -12.92 -5.82 -7.86
CA THR A 116 -11.72 -6.60 -7.50
C THR A 116 -11.88 -8.00 -8.08
N PRO A 117 -10.87 -8.87 -8.11
CA PRO A 117 -11.09 -10.27 -8.44
C PRO A 117 -12.20 -10.89 -7.57
N GLU A 118 -12.96 -11.84 -8.10
CA GLU A 118 -13.83 -12.64 -7.24
C GLU A 118 -12.97 -13.33 -6.18
N TYR A 119 -13.38 -13.28 -4.91
CA TYR A 119 -12.60 -13.84 -3.81
C TYR A 119 -13.43 -14.73 -2.90
N LYS A 120 -12.77 -15.57 -2.15
CA LYS A 120 -13.31 -16.35 -1.04
C LYS A 120 -12.34 -16.33 0.14
N LEU A 121 -12.91 -16.22 1.34
CA LEU A 121 -12.21 -16.46 2.59
C LEU A 121 -12.77 -17.76 3.18
N CYS A 122 -11.94 -18.77 3.37
CA CYS A 122 -12.34 -20.10 3.85
C CYS A 122 -11.63 -20.41 5.16
N HIS A 123 -12.34 -21.03 6.13
CA HIS A 123 -11.69 -21.54 7.33
C HIS A 123 -10.69 -22.64 6.97
N ARG A 124 -9.58 -22.73 7.71
CA ARG A 124 -8.51 -23.70 7.43
C ARG A 124 -8.99 -25.16 7.43
N ASP A 125 -9.97 -25.47 8.29
CA ASP A 125 -10.48 -26.85 8.43
C ASP A 125 -11.54 -27.21 7.37
N ASP A 126 -11.84 -26.27 6.43
CA ASP A 126 -12.83 -26.47 5.36
C ASP A 126 -12.15 -26.49 3.98
N ASP A 127 -11.18 -27.39 3.78
CA ASP A 127 -10.49 -27.60 2.50
C ASP A 127 -11.44 -28.05 1.38
N HIS A 128 -12.58 -28.66 1.74
CA HIS A 128 -13.64 -29.01 0.82
C HIS A 128 -14.19 -27.79 0.06
N GLN A 129 -14.23 -26.61 0.70
CA GLN A 129 -14.61 -25.37 0.01
C GLN A 129 -13.57 -24.99 -1.04
N LEU A 130 -12.28 -25.11 -0.76
CA LEU A 130 -11.23 -24.85 -1.75
C LEU A 130 -11.37 -25.75 -2.97
N ARG A 131 -11.71 -27.03 -2.77
CA ARG A 131 -11.96 -27.99 -3.87
C ARG A 131 -13.18 -27.60 -4.71
N LYS A 132 -14.24 -27.12 -4.09
CA LYS A 132 -15.41 -26.59 -4.82
C LYS A 132 -15.06 -25.32 -5.60
N ILE A 133 -14.23 -24.46 -5.03
CA ILE A 133 -13.82 -23.20 -5.65
C ILE A 133 -12.98 -23.48 -6.89
N ILE A 134 -11.94 -24.32 -6.81
CA ILE A 134 -11.09 -24.63 -7.96
C ILE A 134 -11.88 -25.31 -9.11
N LYS A 135 -12.83 -26.18 -8.78
CA LYS A 135 -13.75 -26.77 -9.79
C LYS A 135 -14.63 -25.73 -10.48
N LYS A 136 -15.01 -24.67 -9.76
CA LYS A 136 -15.86 -23.61 -10.30
C LYS A 136 -15.09 -22.58 -11.10
N TRP A 137 -13.88 -22.23 -10.63
CA TRP A 137 -13.11 -21.11 -11.18
C TRP A 137 -12.04 -21.55 -12.18
N ASP A 138 -11.73 -22.84 -12.21
CA ASP A 138 -10.67 -23.44 -13.04
C ASP A 138 -9.26 -23.05 -12.61
N LYS A 139 -9.05 -21.77 -12.30
CA LYS A 139 -7.79 -21.22 -11.78
C LYS A 139 -8.05 -20.24 -10.63
N MET A 140 -7.25 -20.33 -9.59
CA MET A 140 -7.29 -19.38 -8.47
C MET A 140 -5.90 -19.02 -7.99
N VAL A 141 -5.81 -17.92 -7.26
CA VAL A 141 -4.58 -17.46 -6.60
C VAL A 141 -4.80 -17.50 -5.09
N TYR A 142 -3.98 -18.26 -4.38
CA TYR A 142 -3.85 -18.13 -2.94
C TYR A 142 -3.01 -16.89 -2.63
N LYS A 143 -3.49 -16.06 -1.70
CA LYS A 143 -2.80 -14.87 -1.24
C LYS A 143 -2.73 -14.87 0.29
N PRO A 144 -1.55 -14.70 0.90
CA PRO A 144 -1.49 -14.25 2.28
C PRO A 144 -2.26 -12.94 2.42
N THR A 145 -3.01 -12.76 3.50
CA THR A 145 -3.78 -11.52 3.71
C THR A 145 -2.86 -10.33 3.99
N ASP A 146 -1.71 -10.58 4.56
CA ASP A 146 -0.63 -9.63 4.82
C ASP A 146 0.57 -9.89 3.89
N GLY A 147 1.55 -9.00 3.92
CA GLY A 147 2.78 -9.11 3.12
C GLY A 147 2.75 -8.32 1.81
N TRP A 148 3.91 -8.19 1.20
CA TRP A 148 4.19 -7.31 0.07
C TRP A 148 5.10 -8.00 -0.97
N GLY A 149 5.21 -7.37 -2.15
CA GLY A 149 6.16 -7.80 -3.18
C GLY A 149 5.84 -9.12 -3.86
N GLY A 150 4.60 -9.64 -3.73
CA GLY A 150 4.19 -10.90 -4.34
C GLY A 150 4.71 -12.16 -3.63
N VAL A 151 5.30 -12.01 -2.43
CA VAL A 151 5.75 -13.14 -1.62
C VAL A 151 4.56 -13.97 -1.15
N GLY A 152 4.64 -15.30 -1.30
CA GLY A 152 3.58 -16.24 -0.90
C GLY A 152 2.38 -16.31 -1.84
N LEU A 153 2.31 -15.49 -2.89
CA LEU A 153 1.27 -15.65 -3.91
C LEU A 153 1.48 -16.95 -4.67
N THR A 154 0.46 -17.79 -4.70
CA THR A 154 0.54 -19.09 -5.37
C THR A 154 -0.64 -19.28 -6.30
N LYS A 155 -0.36 -19.49 -7.60
CA LYS A 155 -1.36 -19.84 -8.59
C LYS A 155 -1.68 -21.33 -8.49
N ILE A 156 -2.96 -21.64 -8.38
CA ILE A 156 -3.51 -22.99 -8.30
C ILE A 156 -4.33 -23.21 -9.57
N GLU A 157 -3.84 -24.08 -10.45
CA GLU A 157 -4.38 -24.25 -11.79
C GLU A 157 -5.32 -25.46 -11.92
N ASN A 158 -5.39 -26.32 -10.90
CA ASN A 158 -6.25 -27.50 -10.87
C ASN A 158 -6.25 -28.14 -9.47
N GLU A 159 -7.09 -29.18 -9.28
CA GLU A 159 -7.14 -29.92 -8.01
C GLU A 159 -5.81 -30.58 -7.64
N ALA A 160 -5.06 -31.08 -8.62
CA ALA A 160 -3.78 -31.74 -8.33
C ALA A 160 -2.76 -30.76 -7.75
N THR A 161 -2.72 -29.51 -8.26
CA THR A 161 -1.91 -28.46 -7.67
C THR A 161 -2.36 -28.13 -6.23
N LEU A 162 -3.66 -28.08 -5.99
CA LEU A 162 -4.21 -27.87 -4.65
C LEU A 162 -3.83 -29.00 -3.69
N ASP A 163 -3.88 -30.26 -4.13
CA ASP A 163 -3.51 -31.44 -3.33
C ASP A 163 -2.04 -31.42 -2.89
N VAL A 164 -1.16 -30.88 -3.73
CA VAL A 164 0.26 -30.70 -3.39
C VAL A 164 0.44 -29.58 -2.37
N LEU A 165 -0.33 -28.49 -2.46
CA LEU A 165 -0.17 -27.31 -1.61
C LEU A 165 -0.83 -27.45 -0.24
N LEU A 166 -1.99 -28.11 -0.14
CA LEU A 166 -2.75 -28.21 1.10
C LEU A 166 -1.94 -28.73 2.29
N PRO A 167 -1.08 -29.77 2.17
CA PRO A 167 -0.28 -30.24 3.29
C PRO A 167 0.68 -29.17 3.83
N PHE A 168 1.26 -28.33 2.95
CA PHE A 168 2.13 -27.23 3.35
C PHE A 168 1.34 -26.10 4.01
N LEU A 169 0.21 -25.71 3.41
CA LEU A 169 -0.66 -24.68 3.98
C LEU A 169 -1.20 -25.08 5.35
N ASN A 170 -1.50 -26.37 5.55
CA ASN A 170 -1.95 -26.89 6.83
C ASN A 170 -0.85 -26.95 7.91
N GLN A 171 0.43 -27.03 7.52
CA GLN A 171 1.57 -26.95 8.44
C GLN A 171 1.87 -25.51 8.89
N MET A 172 1.49 -24.52 8.10
CA MET A 172 1.59 -23.12 8.50
C MET A 172 0.53 -22.83 9.57
N ASP A 173 0.84 -21.93 10.51
CA ASP A 173 -0.13 -21.49 11.53
C ASP A 173 -1.15 -20.50 10.92
N LEU A 174 -1.78 -20.92 9.82
CA LEU A 174 -2.84 -20.18 9.16
C LEU A 174 -4.19 -20.59 9.77
N ARG A 175 -5.04 -19.59 9.98
CA ARG A 175 -6.40 -19.82 10.50
C ARG A 175 -7.44 -19.88 9.39
N PHE A 176 -7.12 -19.39 8.21
CA PHE A 176 -8.00 -19.29 7.06
C PHE A 176 -7.18 -19.25 5.76
N PHE A 177 -7.86 -19.49 4.64
CA PHE A 177 -7.32 -19.34 3.29
C PHE A 177 -8.06 -18.22 2.57
N TYR A 178 -7.31 -17.22 2.09
CA TYR A 178 -7.83 -16.21 1.18
C TYR A 178 -7.41 -16.54 -0.24
N VAL A 179 -8.39 -16.71 -1.11
CA VAL A 179 -8.18 -17.04 -2.53
C VAL A 179 -8.97 -16.11 -3.44
N GLU A 180 -8.38 -15.77 -4.56
CA GLU A 180 -9.00 -14.98 -5.61
C GLU A 180 -9.10 -15.79 -6.90
N LYS A 181 -10.16 -15.57 -7.69
CA LYS A 181 -10.25 -16.09 -9.04
C LYS A 181 -9.11 -15.50 -9.87
N PHE A 182 -8.35 -16.33 -10.56
CA PHE A 182 -7.34 -15.86 -11.48
C PHE A 182 -8.02 -15.16 -12.66
N ILE A 183 -7.56 -13.98 -13.01
CA ILE A 183 -8.03 -13.21 -14.16
C ILE A 183 -6.98 -13.36 -15.26
N GLU A 184 -7.42 -13.72 -16.46
CA GLU A 184 -6.56 -13.74 -17.64
C GLU A 184 -6.30 -12.30 -18.11
N TYR A 185 -5.04 -11.89 -18.15
CA TYR A 185 -4.61 -10.56 -18.52
C TYR A 185 -3.29 -10.61 -19.30
N ASP A 186 -2.87 -9.51 -19.87
CA ASP A 186 -1.68 -9.42 -20.73
C ASP A 186 -0.34 -9.47 -19.96
N ARG A 187 -0.37 -9.85 -18.68
CA ARG A 187 0.77 -9.89 -17.75
C ARG A 187 1.39 -8.51 -17.51
N THR A 188 0.57 -7.47 -17.67
CA THR A 188 0.91 -6.10 -17.30
C THR A 188 -0.13 -5.53 -16.34
N ASP A 189 0.27 -4.64 -15.49
CA ASP A 189 -0.63 -3.88 -14.63
C ASP A 189 -0.35 -2.38 -14.71
N PHE A 190 -1.22 -1.60 -14.10
CA PHE A 190 -1.05 -0.19 -13.84
C PHE A 190 -0.79 0.04 -12.36
N ARG A 191 0.22 0.83 -12.03
CA ARG A 191 0.39 1.44 -10.72
C ARG A 191 0.01 2.90 -10.84
N VAL A 192 -1.07 3.29 -10.16
CA VAL A 192 -1.59 4.66 -10.15
C VAL A 192 -1.37 5.26 -8.77
N ASP A 193 -0.58 6.33 -8.70
CA ASP A 193 -0.28 7.04 -7.45
C ASP A 193 -1.28 8.18 -7.22
N ILE A 194 -1.84 8.21 -6.00
CA ILE A 194 -2.83 9.18 -5.54
C ILE A 194 -2.29 9.85 -4.27
N VAL A 195 -2.38 11.16 -4.17
CA VAL A 195 -2.08 11.94 -2.96
C VAL A 195 -3.19 12.94 -2.71
N ASP A 196 -3.76 12.94 -1.52
CA ASP A 196 -4.83 13.86 -1.11
C ASP A 196 -6.03 13.86 -2.09
N GLY A 197 -6.38 12.67 -2.59
CA GLY A 197 -7.45 12.48 -3.57
C GLY A 197 -7.12 12.96 -4.99
N GLN A 198 -5.88 13.34 -5.28
CA GLN A 198 -5.44 13.84 -6.58
C GLN A 198 -4.54 12.82 -7.27
N PHE A 199 -4.75 12.65 -8.57
CA PHE A 199 -3.86 11.86 -9.43
C PHE A 199 -2.46 12.46 -9.49
N VAL A 200 -1.45 11.64 -9.21
CA VAL A 200 -0.03 12.03 -9.26
C VAL A 200 0.60 11.61 -10.57
N GLY A 201 0.60 10.32 -10.83
CA GLY A 201 1.21 9.71 -11.99
C GLY A 201 0.82 8.25 -12.11
N CYS A 202 1.15 7.66 -13.25
CA CYS A 202 0.89 6.26 -13.55
C CYS A 202 2.08 5.64 -14.28
N TYR A 203 2.30 4.35 -14.05
CA TYR A 203 3.24 3.55 -14.83
C TYR A 203 2.76 2.11 -14.94
N GLY A 204 3.27 1.41 -15.93
CA GLY A 204 3.04 -0.01 -16.11
C GLY A 204 4.11 -0.86 -15.45
N ARG A 205 3.72 -2.05 -15.00
CA ARG A 205 4.65 -3.11 -14.64
C ARG A 205 4.36 -4.32 -15.51
N LYS A 206 5.39 -5.03 -15.91
CA LYS A 206 5.31 -6.23 -16.75
C LYS A 206 5.98 -7.40 -16.07
N ALA A 207 5.30 -8.54 -16.04
CA ALA A 207 5.85 -9.77 -15.48
C ALA A 207 7.10 -10.24 -16.22
N GLY A 208 8.09 -10.75 -15.48
CA GLY A 208 9.33 -11.25 -16.05
C GLY A 208 9.23 -12.71 -16.51
N GLY A 209 9.91 -13.06 -17.59
CA GLY A 209 10.05 -14.45 -18.06
C GLY A 209 8.71 -15.18 -18.16
N THR A 210 8.59 -16.30 -17.47
CA THR A 210 7.36 -17.14 -17.40
C THR A 210 6.46 -16.79 -16.21
N ASP A 211 6.87 -15.85 -15.34
CA ASP A 211 6.05 -15.45 -14.19
C ASP A 211 4.78 -14.73 -14.65
N TRP A 212 3.73 -14.83 -13.85
CA TRP A 212 2.47 -14.12 -14.04
C TRP A 212 2.41 -12.87 -13.14
N ARG A 213 3.27 -12.76 -12.11
CA ARG A 213 3.31 -11.62 -11.18
C ARG A 213 4.06 -10.46 -11.81
N THR A 214 3.50 -9.28 -11.71
CA THR A 214 4.08 -8.04 -12.25
C THR A 214 5.01 -7.33 -11.27
N ASN A 215 5.10 -7.81 -10.02
CA ASN A 215 5.92 -7.23 -8.97
C ASN A 215 7.40 -7.16 -9.39
N VAL A 216 8.03 -5.99 -9.24
CA VAL A 216 9.45 -5.77 -9.54
C VAL A 216 10.34 -6.70 -8.69
N THR A 217 9.98 -6.93 -7.44
CA THR A 217 10.66 -7.87 -6.53
C THR A 217 10.62 -9.33 -7.01
N SER A 218 9.67 -9.67 -7.88
CA SER A 218 9.55 -10.99 -8.53
C SER A 218 10.16 -11.01 -9.94
N GLY A 219 11.00 -10.03 -10.28
CA GLY A 219 11.65 -9.95 -11.60
C GLY A 219 10.83 -9.21 -12.67
N GLY A 220 9.76 -8.54 -12.28
CA GLY A 220 9.01 -7.67 -13.17
C GLY A 220 9.79 -6.40 -13.55
N SER A 221 9.42 -5.79 -14.66
CA SER A 221 10.00 -4.55 -15.15
C SER A 221 8.98 -3.41 -15.15
N VAL A 222 9.46 -2.19 -15.01
CA VAL A 222 8.65 -0.96 -15.07
C VAL A 222 8.75 -0.37 -16.48
N PHE A 223 7.66 0.20 -16.98
CA PHE A 223 7.61 0.90 -18.26
C PHE A 223 6.62 2.06 -18.22
N MET A 224 6.79 3.01 -19.12
CA MET A 224 5.84 4.12 -19.27
C MET A 224 4.49 3.60 -19.78
N ARG A 225 3.42 3.97 -19.09
CA ARG A 225 2.05 3.62 -19.47
C ARG A 225 1.10 4.74 -19.10
N GLU A 226 0.49 5.35 -20.10
CA GLU A 226 -0.47 6.43 -19.90
C GLU A 226 -1.81 5.85 -19.43
N PRO A 227 -2.43 6.43 -18.39
CA PRO A 227 -3.77 6.07 -17.96
C PRO A 227 -4.82 6.79 -18.81
N ASN A 228 -6.02 6.22 -18.89
CA ASN A 228 -7.20 6.94 -19.31
C ASN A 228 -7.98 7.49 -18.10
N ASP A 229 -8.98 8.32 -18.34
CA ASP A 229 -9.77 8.96 -17.28
C ASP A 229 -10.51 7.93 -16.41
N GLU A 230 -11.03 6.85 -16.98
CA GLU A 230 -11.70 5.78 -16.25
C GLU A 230 -10.76 5.12 -15.23
N LEU A 231 -9.52 4.82 -15.64
CA LEU A 231 -8.51 4.22 -14.77
C LEU A 231 -8.15 5.15 -13.60
N ILE A 232 -8.01 6.45 -13.89
CA ILE A 232 -7.74 7.47 -12.87
C ILE A 232 -8.89 7.56 -11.87
N ASP A 233 -10.13 7.61 -12.35
CA ASP A 233 -11.33 7.69 -11.51
C ASP A 233 -11.48 6.46 -10.61
N ILE A 234 -11.22 5.26 -11.13
CA ILE A 234 -11.22 4.02 -10.34
C ILE A 234 -10.16 4.10 -9.23
N ALA A 235 -8.94 4.56 -9.54
CA ALA A 235 -7.86 4.67 -8.56
C ALA A 235 -8.18 5.70 -7.45
N ILE A 236 -8.70 6.87 -7.81
CA ILE A 236 -9.14 7.89 -6.85
C ILE A 236 -10.27 7.36 -5.96
N LYS A 237 -11.25 6.69 -6.56
CA LYS A 237 -12.36 6.08 -5.82
C LYS A 237 -11.87 5.02 -4.84
N ALA A 238 -10.96 4.13 -5.26
CA ALA A 238 -10.39 3.10 -4.43
C ALA A 238 -9.60 3.68 -3.24
N ALA A 239 -8.73 4.66 -3.48
CA ALA A 239 -7.97 5.36 -2.44
C ALA A 239 -8.91 6.03 -1.41
N LYS A 240 -9.97 6.70 -1.90
CA LYS A 240 -10.97 7.35 -1.05
C LYS A 240 -11.75 6.35 -0.17
N ILE A 241 -12.17 5.22 -0.73
CA ILE A 241 -12.88 4.16 0.00
C ILE A 241 -12.00 3.60 1.11
N CYS A 242 -10.69 3.39 0.85
CA CYS A 242 -9.74 2.94 1.85
C CYS A 242 -9.34 4.02 2.86
N GLY A 243 -9.78 5.27 2.68
CA GLY A 243 -9.46 6.39 3.57
C GLY A 243 -7.99 6.80 3.56
N THR A 244 -7.27 6.48 2.49
CA THR A 244 -5.85 6.78 2.38
C THR A 244 -5.62 8.24 1.98
N ASP A 245 -4.66 8.88 2.64
CA ASP A 245 -4.12 10.18 2.25
C ASP A 245 -3.14 10.04 1.07
N ILE A 246 -2.41 8.93 1.06
CA ILE A 246 -1.47 8.55 0.01
C ILE A 246 -1.75 7.10 -0.36
N ALA A 247 -1.88 6.81 -1.63
CA ALA A 247 -2.09 5.46 -2.14
C ALA A 247 -1.38 5.20 -3.46
N GLY A 248 -0.94 3.95 -3.65
CA GLY A 248 -0.59 3.38 -4.94
C GLY A 248 -1.58 2.27 -5.26
N VAL A 249 -2.40 2.46 -6.28
CA VAL A 249 -3.44 1.51 -6.65
C VAL A 249 -2.95 0.63 -7.80
N ASP A 250 -3.00 -0.69 -7.60
CA ASP A 250 -2.63 -1.69 -8.58
C ASP A 250 -3.86 -2.16 -9.33
N ILE A 251 -3.88 -1.99 -10.65
CA ILE A 251 -5.04 -2.25 -11.49
C ILE A 251 -4.61 -3.07 -12.71
N ILE A 252 -5.37 -4.12 -13.02
CA ILE A 252 -5.24 -4.86 -14.28
C ILE A 252 -6.45 -4.62 -15.17
N TYR A 253 -6.30 -4.96 -16.47
CA TYR A 253 -7.39 -5.00 -17.40
C TYR A 253 -7.78 -6.46 -17.65
N ASP A 254 -9.01 -6.83 -17.26
CA ASP A 254 -9.61 -8.14 -17.56
C ASP A 254 -9.98 -8.18 -19.04
N GLN A 255 -9.25 -8.96 -19.84
CA GLN A 255 -9.45 -9.07 -21.27
C GLN A 255 -10.74 -9.79 -21.67
N GLU A 256 -11.24 -10.67 -20.82
CA GLU A 256 -12.48 -11.41 -21.10
C GLU A 256 -13.72 -10.55 -20.89
N LYS A 257 -13.68 -9.69 -19.87
CA LYS A 257 -14.81 -8.84 -19.49
C LYS A 257 -14.68 -7.40 -19.97
N GLU A 258 -13.54 -7.04 -20.54
CA GLU A 258 -13.22 -5.68 -21.00
C GLU A 258 -13.40 -4.62 -19.90
N GLU A 259 -12.94 -4.92 -18.66
CA GLU A 259 -13.10 -4.06 -17.48
C GLU A 259 -11.81 -3.91 -16.68
N TYR A 260 -11.64 -2.76 -15.99
CA TYR A 260 -10.55 -2.57 -15.04
C TYR A 260 -10.87 -3.20 -13.68
N VAL A 261 -9.88 -3.89 -13.10
CA VAL A 261 -10.01 -4.61 -11.84
C VAL A 261 -8.89 -4.20 -10.89
N VAL A 262 -9.26 -3.70 -9.71
CA VAL A 262 -8.30 -3.30 -8.67
C VAL A 262 -7.79 -4.56 -7.95
N LEU A 263 -6.48 -4.73 -7.95
CA LEU A 263 -5.82 -5.85 -7.26
C LEU A 263 -5.45 -5.51 -5.82
N GLU A 264 -5.00 -4.27 -5.58
CA GLU A 264 -4.48 -3.84 -4.29
C GLU A 264 -4.47 -2.31 -4.18
N VAL A 265 -4.62 -1.81 -2.95
CA VAL A 265 -4.37 -0.42 -2.58
C VAL A 265 -3.22 -0.40 -1.58
N ASN A 266 -2.09 0.18 -1.96
CA ASN A 266 -0.90 0.27 -1.12
C ASN A 266 -0.84 1.64 -0.45
N GLY A 267 -0.75 1.68 0.89
CA GLY A 267 -0.70 2.92 1.66
C GLY A 267 0.65 3.67 1.60
N ILE A 268 1.71 3.03 1.10
CA ILE A 268 3.05 3.61 1.01
C ILE A 268 3.67 3.28 -0.36
N PRO A 269 3.17 3.87 -1.45
CA PRO A 269 3.75 3.65 -2.77
C PRO A 269 5.13 4.28 -2.88
N ALA A 270 6.12 3.54 -3.36
CA ALA A 270 7.48 4.05 -3.54
C ALA A 270 7.51 5.29 -4.45
N PHE A 271 8.51 6.14 -4.25
CA PHE A 271 8.87 7.16 -5.23
C PHE A 271 9.63 6.52 -6.38
N ALA A 272 9.60 7.12 -7.56
CA ALA A 272 10.43 6.69 -8.67
C ALA A 272 11.91 6.78 -8.31
N THR A 273 12.66 5.72 -8.62
CA THR A 273 14.12 5.72 -8.44
C THR A 273 14.79 6.63 -9.48
N PRO A 274 16.04 7.06 -9.27
CA PRO A 274 16.76 7.86 -10.28
C PRO A 274 16.84 7.20 -11.66
N GLU A 275 16.88 5.87 -11.72
CA GLU A 275 16.84 5.10 -12.97
C GLU A 275 15.47 5.19 -13.63
N GLN A 276 14.40 5.10 -12.86
CA GLN A 276 13.02 5.22 -13.34
C GLN A 276 12.72 6.66 -13.81
N GLU A 277 13.22 7.68 -13.10
CA GLU A 277 13.12 9.08 -13.55
C GLU A 277 13.79 9.28 -14.92
N LYS A 278 14.96 8.67 -15.15
CA LYS A 278 15.64 8.71 -16.47
C LYS A 278 14.84 8.00 -17.57
N MET A 279 13.95 7.07 -17.21
CA MET A 279 13.03 6.41 -18.14
C MET A 279 11.78 7.25 -18.43
N GLY A 280 11.61 8.41 -17.78
CA GLY A 280 10.48 9.31 -17.95
C GLY A 280 9.44 9.29 -16.83
N LEU A 281 9.66 8.54 -15.75
CA LEU A 281 8.77 8.56 -14.57
C LEU A 281 9.07 9.78 -13.70
N ASP A 282 8.76 10.96 -14.17
CA ASP A 282 9.16 12.25 -13.61
C ASP A 282 8.12 12.91 -12.67
N PHE A 283 7.24 12.11 -12.08
CA PHE A 283 6.16 12.62 -11.21
C PHE A 283 6.56 12.82 -9.73
N ASN A 284 7.83 12.57 -9.33
CA ASN A 284 8.26 12.71 -7.95
C ASN A 284 8.06 14.11 -7.39
N ASP A 285 8.33 15.16 -8.18
CA ASP A 285 8.17 16.55 -7.74
C ASP A 285 6.71 16.89 -7.48
N LYS A 286 5.81 16.49 -8.38
CA LYS A 286 4.36 16.63 -8.18
C LYS A 286 3.89 15.91 -6.92
N LYS A 287 4.37 14.67 -6.69
CA LYS A 287 4.04 13.89 -5.50
C LYS A 287 4.51 14.58 -4.22
N ILE A 288 5.74 15.11 -4.21
CA ILE A 288 6.30 15.86 -3.09
C ILE A 288 5.46 17.12 -2.81
N ASP A 289 5.11 17.89 -3.84
CA ASP A 289 4.34 19.12 -3.68
C ASP A 289 2.98 18.85 -3.07
N LEU A 290 2.26 17.85 -3.56
CA LEU A 290 0.97 17.43 -3.01
C LEU A 290 1.08 16.94 -1.56
N ILE A 291 2.13 16.19 -1.21
CA ILE A 291 2.39 15.76 0.18
C ILE A 291 2.64 16.98 1.08
N VAL A 292 3.45 17.92 0.65
CA VAL A 292 3.77 19.13 1.41
C VAL A 292 2.53 20.00 1.60
N ASP A 293 1.71 20.18 0.54
CA ASP A 293 0.44 20.92 0.61
C ASP A 293 -0.54 20.26 1.59
N MET A 294 -0.63 18.94 1.55
CA MET A 294 -1.48 18.17 2.46
C MET A 294 -1.02 18.32 3.92
N ILE A 295 0.29 18.21 4.19
CA ILE A 295 0.86 18.40 5.53
C ILE A 295 0.58 19.81 6.03
N ASP A 296 0.81 20.84 5.19
CA ASP A 296 0.54 22.24 5.52
C ASP A 296 -0.94 22.43 5.90
N ARG A 297 -1.85 21.90 5.11
CA ARG A 297 -3.30 21.96 5.38
C ARG A 297 -3.69 21.23 6.66
N LYS A 298 -3.19 19.99 6.88
CA LYS A 298 -3.53 19.18 8.06
C LYS A 298 -2.94 19.74 9.37
N THR A 299 -1.89 20.53 9.30
CA THR A 299 -1.25 21.15 10.49
C THR A 299 -1.75 22.57 10.79
N LYS A 300 -2.49 23.20 9.88
CA LYS A 300 -3.20 24.46 10.16
C LYS A 300 -4.34 24.16 11.14
N LYS A 301 -4.29 24.74 12.33
CA LYS A 301 -5.39 24.65 13.30
C LYS A 301 -6.63 25.32 12.69
N LYS A 302 -7.77 24.64 12.77
CA LYS A 302 -9.07 25.26 12.53
C LYS A 302 -9.39 26.27 13.61
#